data_7db03c2ccf3ae936703d8d0710eb9ba5
#
_entry.id   7db03c2ccf3ae936703d8d0710eb9ba5
#
_cell.length_a   1.000
_cell.length_b   1.000
_cell.length_c   1.000
_cell.angle_alpha   90.00
_cell.angle_beta   90.00
_cell.angle_gamma   90.00
#
_symmetry.space_group_name_H-M   'P 1'
#
loop_
_entity.id
_entity.type
_entity.pdbx_description
1 polymer ?
#
loop_
_entity_poly.entity_id
_entity_poly.type
_entity_poly.pdbx_seq_one_letter_code
_entity_poly.pdbx_strand_id
1 'polypeptide(L)'
;MALGQFFSQRFGYAAHALAYMAKKPMGSLATVTELAAWMRTVWANASETYLSNVIQRLARGGIVRSHRGVAGGYSLGREPHKISLRDVAEVLEGVSLERCSLSLGPQCPRQGGCTIQRTLRSLEEEYLRSLAKISIAELAAGMTIRIPKGVSVQRSAAL
;
A
#
# COMPACT_ATOMS: atom_id res chain seq x y z
N MET A 1 -2.58 -11.73 21.73
CA MET A 1 -3.19 -11.47 20.42
C MET A 1 -2.23 -10.59 19.63
N ALA A 2 -1.75 -11.06 18.51
CA ALA A 2 -0.87 -10.24 17.67
C ALA A 2 -1.72 -9.14 17.03
N LEU A 3 -1.32 -7.87 17.19
CA LEU A 3 -1.88 -6.70 16.51
C LEU A 3 -1.80 -6.80 14.97
N GLY A 4 -1.17 -7.86 14.46
CA GLY A 4 -0.97 -8.11 13.03
C GLY A 4 -2.22 -8.55 12.23
N GLN A 5 -3.38 -8.69 12.85
CA GLN A 5 -4.61 -9.07 12.14
C GLN A 5 -5.41 -7.89 11.59
N PHE A 6 -5.13 -6.65 12.02
CA PHE A 6 -5.78 -5.46 11.46
C PHE A 6 -5.24 -5.05 10.10
N PHE A 7 -3.98 -5.41 9.82
CA PHE A 7 -3.34 -5.15 8.53
C PHE A 7 -2.93 -6.49 7.91
N SER A 8 -3.35 -6.71 6.69
CA SER A 8 -2.89 -7.89 5.96
C SER A 8 -1.39 -7.82 5.68
N GLN A 9 -0.76 -8.96 5.44
CA GLN A 9 0.62 -9.01 5.02
C GLN A 9 0.86 -8.17 3.75
N ARG A 10 -0.12 -8.14 2.83
CA ARG A 10 -0.08 -7.31 1.62
C ARG A 10 0.08 -5.83 1.94
N PHE A 11 -0.69 -5.35 2.90
CA PHE A 11 -0.63 -3.97 3.34
C PHE A 11 0.76 -3.63 3.91
N GLY A 12 1.32 -4.51 4.74
CA GLY A 12 2.68 -4.35 5.27
C GLY A 12 3.73 -4.26 4.16
N TYR A 13 3.70 -5.16 3.18
CA TYR A 13 4.60 -5.10 2.01
C TYR A 13 4.45 -3.80 1.24
N ALA A 14 3.20 -3.37 0.99
CA ALA A 14 2.93 -2.13 0.27
C ALA A 14 3.46 -0.90 1.00
N ALA A 15 3.16 -0.77 2.29
CA ALA A 15 3.60 0.37 3.11
C ALA A 15 5.13 0.50 3.11
N HIS A 16 5.86 -0.60 3.29
CA HIS A 16 7.32 -0.61 3.25
C HIS A 16 7.86 -0.24 1.87
N ALA A 17 7.34 -0.85 0.80
CA ALA A 17 7.79 -0.56 -0.56
C ALA A 17 7.54 0.89 -0.96
N LEU A 18 6.35 1.44 -0.65
CA LEU A 18 6.00 2.82 -0.94
C LEU A 18 6.84 3.80 -0.13
N ALA A 19 7.11 3.52 1.16
CA ALA A 19 7.99 4.34 1.99
C ALA A 19 9.43 4.35 1.46
N TYR A 20 9.94 3.20 0.98
CA TYR A 20 11.25 3.14 0.32
C TYR A 20 11.26 4.01 -0.95
N MET A 21 10.26 3.87 -1.81
CA MET A 21 10.15 4.66 -3.05
C MET A 21 10.06 6.16 -2.75
N ALA A 22 9.39 6.56 -1.66
CA ALA A 22 9.28 7.95 -1.24
C ALA A 22 10.59 8.57 -0.78
N LYS A 23 11.59 7.77 -0.35
CA LYS A 23 12.95 8.24 -0.03
C LYS A 23 13.82 8.47 -1.26
N LYS A 24 13.44 7.91 -2.40
CA LYS A 24 14.14 8.17 -3.67
C LYS A 24 13.71 9.52 -4.26
N PRO A 25 14.55 10.16 -5.08
CA PRO A 25 14.14 11.36 -5.82
C PRO A 25 12.84 11.09 -6.60
N MET A 26 11.98 12.10 -6.67
CA MET A 26 10.71 11.99 -7.40
C MET A 26 10.94 11.56 -8.86
N GLY A 27 10.16 10.59 -9.34
CA GLY A 27 10.32 10.02 -10.68
C GLY A 27 11.39 8.94 -10.80
N SER A 28 12.18 8.68 -9.75
CA SER A 28 13.15 7.57 -9.77
C SER A 28 12.43 6.23 -9.81
N LEU A 29 13.01 5.30 -10.58
CA LEU A 29 12.49 3.95 -10.68
C LEU A 29 13.03 3.06 -9.55
N ALA A 30 12.21 2.14 -9.09
CA ALA A 30 12.58 1.04 -8.21
C ALA A 30 12.17 -0.27 -8.87
N THR A 31 13.07 -1.24 -8.94
CA THR A 31 12.71 -2.59 -9.39
C THR A 31 12.17 -3.41 -8.23
N VAL A 32 11.39 -4.46 -8.54
CA VAL A 32 10.90 -5.37 -7.49
C VAL A 32 12.06 -6.05 -6.78
N THR A 33 13.12 -6.39 -7.51
CA THR A 33 14.34 -6.99 -6.97
C THR A 33 15.05 -6.05 -5.98
N GLU A 34 15.16 -4.76 -6.32
CA GLU A 34 15.71 -3.73 -5.42
C GLU A 34 14.89 -3.62 -4.15
N LEU A 35 13.57 -3.49 -4.29
CA LEU A 35 12.64 -3.40 -3.16
C LEU A 35 12.72 -4.64 -2.25
N ALA A 36 12.74 -5.84 -2.85
CA ALA A 36 12.85 -7.09 -2.12
C ALA A 36 14.21 -7.23 -1.40
N ALA A 37 15.30 -6.84 -2.06
CA ALA A 37 16.63 -6.84 -1.46
C ALA A 37 16.68 -5.93 -0.22
N TRP A 38 16.12 -4.72 -0.33
CA TRP A 38 16.03 -3.82 0.81
C TRP A 38 15.13 -4.40 1.92
N MET A 39 13.95 -4.92 1.58
CA MET A 39 13.03 -5.50 2.58
C MET A 39 13.66 -6.66 3.33
N ARG A 40 14.53 -7.47 2.69
CA ARG A 40 15.26 -8.56 3.35
C ARG A 40 16.26 -8.07 4.39
N THR A 41 16.71 -6.82 4.35
CA THR A 41 17.54 -6.23 5.41
C THR A 41 16.79 -6.00 6.71
N VAL A 42 15.45 -5.87 6.61
CA VAL A 42 14.55 -5.65 7.75
C VAL A 42 13.82 -6.95 8.12
N TRP A 43 13.46 -7.74 7.13
CA TRP A 43 12.72 -8.99 7.26
C TRP A 43 13.27 -10.04 6.30
N ALA A 44 14.10 -10.94 6.83
CA ALA A 44 14.87 -11.92 6.04
C ALA A 44 14.03 -12.78 5.08
N ASN A 45 12.78 -13.08 5.46
CA ASN A 45 11.86 -13.90 4.67
C ASN A 45 10.99 -13.12 3.66
N ALA A 46 11.35 -11.88 3.33
CA ALA A 46 10.60 -11.10 2.36
C ALA A 46 10.62 -11.76 0.98
N SER A 47 9.43 -12.14 0.48
CA SER A 47 9.25 -12.81 -0.80
C SER A 47 9.17 -11.80 -1.93
N GLU A 48 10.06 -11.93 -2.91
CA GLU A 48 10.07 -11.09 -4.11
C GLU A 48 8.84 -11.33 -5.00
N THR A 49 8.42 -12.59 -5.15
CA THR A 49 7.22 -12.96 -5.91
C THR A 49 5.96 -12.35 -5.28
N TYR A 50 5.85 -12.43 -3.94
CA TYR A 50 4.72 -11.85 -3.23
C TYR A 50 4.72 -10.32 -3.37
N LEU A 51 5.88 -9.68 -3.23
CA LEU A 51 6.05 -8.24 -3.44
C LEU A 51 5.66 -7.83 -4.86
N SER A 52 6.07 -8.59 -5.89
CA SER A 52 5.69 -8.35 -7.27
C SER A 52 4.16 -8.29 -7.44
N ASN A 53 3.44 -9.25 -6.86
CA ASN A 53 1.98 -9.27 -6.89
C ASN A 53 1.36 -8.05 -6.20
N VAL A 54 1.92 -7.62 -5.07
CA VAL A 54 1.47 -6.43 -4.36
C VAL A 54 1.69 -5.18 -5.20
N ILE A 55 2.89 -4.99 -5.77
CA ILE A 55 3.22 -3.84 -6.61
C ILE A 55 2.33 -3.77 -7.85
N GLN A 56 2.04 -4.91 -8.49
CA GLN A 56 1.12 -4.96 -9.63
C GLN A 56 -0.30 -4.52 -9.25
N ARG A 57 -0.78 -4.86 -8.06
CA ARG A 57 -2.09 -4.37 -7.57
C ARG A 57 -2.07 -2.87 -7.34
N LEU A 58 -1.01 -2.35 -6.72
CA LEU A 58 -0.82 -0.91 -6.53
C LEU A 58 -0.75 -0.16 -7.87
N ALA A 59 -0.15 -0.78 -8.90
CA ALA A 59 -0.09 -0.22 -10.24
C ALA A 59 -1.48 -0.14 -10.89
N ARG A 60 -2.29 -1.20 -10.78
CA ARG A 60 -3.67 -1.20 -11.27
C ARG A 60 -4.53 -0.16 -10.55
N GLY A 61 -4.27 0.08 -9.27
CA GLY A 61 -4.95 1.11 -8.46
C GLY A 61 -4.38 2.52 -8.64
N GLY A 62 -3.36 2.72 -9.50
CA GLY A 62 -2.78 4.03 -9.77
C GLY A 62 -1.91 4.61 -8.64
N ILE A 63 -1.59 3.82 -7.61
CA ILE A 63 -0.69 4.24 -6.52
C ILE A 63 0.76 4.30 -7.01
N VAL A 64 1.15 3.35 -7.86
CA VAL A 64 2.45 3.34 -8.55
C VAL A 64 2.24 3.30 -10.07
N ARG A 65 3.27 3.67 -10.83
CA ARG A 65 3.31 3.58 -12.29
C ARG A 65 4.37 2.54 -12.69
N SER A 66 4.01 1.66 -13.61
CA SER A 66 4.93 0.70 -14.23
C SER A 66 5.60 1.32 -15.44
N HIS A 67 6.91 1.15 -15.55
CA HIS A 67 7.73 1.58 -16.69
C HIS A 67 8.35 0.35 -17.35
N ARG A 68 8.09 0.18 -18.65
CA ARG A 68 8.58 -0.94 -19.46
C ARG A 68 9.99 -0.67 -19.99
N GLY A 69 10.71 -1.72 -20.39
CA GLY A 69 12.02 -1.66 -21.04
C GLY A 69 13.13 -2.24 -20.17
N VAL A 70 14.37 -2.26 -20.72
CA VAL A 70 15.56 -2.82 -20.08
C VAL A 70 15.87 -2.14 -18.73
N ALA A 71 15.62 -0.84 -18.65
CA ALA A 71 15.73 -0.02 -17.45
C ALA A 71 14.38 0.21 -16.75
N GLY A 72 13.43 -0.71 -16.95
CA GLY A 72 12.08 -0.61 -16.40
C GLY A 72 12.03 -0.76 -14.88
N GLY A 73 10.86 -0.48 -14.32
CA GLY A 73 10.63 -0.55 -12.89
C GLY A 73 9.33 0.16 -12.53
N TYR A 74 9.24 0.60 -11.28
CA TYR A 74 8.07 1.29 -10.77
C TYR A 74 8.45 2.63 -10.16
N SER A 75 7.63 3.64 -10.36
CA SER A 75 7.69 4.93 -9.66
C SER A 75 6.40 5.18 -8.91
N LEU A 76 6.42 6.10 -7.94
CA LEU A 76 5.18 6.59 -7.34
C LEU A 76 4.30 7.25 -8.40
N GLY A 77 3.01 6.93 -8.37
CA GLY A 77 2.02 7.51 -9.30
C GLY A 77 1.67 8.95 -8.98
N ARG A 78 1.86 9.34 -7.73
CA ARG A 78 1.59 10.68 -7.17
C ARG A 78 2.70 11.06 -6.19
N GLU A 79 2.76 12.31 -5.81
CA GLU A 79 3.66 12.79 -4.75
C GLU A 79 3.38 12.04 -3.43
N PRO A 80 4.40 11.65 -2.65
CA PRO A 80 4.23 10.80 -1.46
C PRO A 80 3.26 11.37 -0.41
N HIS A 81 3.18 12.69 -0.28
CA HIS A 81 2.25 13.36 0.64
C HIS A 81 0.79 13.33 0.16
N LYS A 82 0.55 13.00 -1.12
CA LYS A 82 -0.79 12.82 -1.72
C LYS A 82 -1.24 11.36 -1.77
N ILE A 83 -0.45 10.45 -1.20
CA ILE A 83 -0.81 9.03 -1.08
C ILE A 83 -1.01 8.75 0.42
N SER A 84 -2.25 8.48 0.81
CA SER A 84 -2.59 8.12 2.19
C SER A 84 -2.56 6.60 2.39
N LEU A 85 -2.46 6.16 3.65
CA LEU A 85 -2.63 4.74 3.98
C LEU A 85 -4.03 4.25 3.64
N ARG A 86 -5.04 5.13 3.63
CA ARG A 86 -6.38 4.79 3.17
C ARG A 86 -6.39 4.41 1.69
N ASP A 87 -5.74 5.18 0.81
CA ASP A 87 -5.63 4.86 -0.62
C ASP A 87 -5.04 3.45 -0.82
N VAL A 88 -4.01 3.12 -0.05
CA VAL A 88 -3.35 1.80 -0.08
C VAL A 88 -4.31 0.69 0.37
N ALA A 89 -5.06 0.91 1.45
CA ALA A 89 -6.03 -0.05 1.98
C ALA A 89 -7.17 -0.30 0.97
N GLU A 90 -7.71 0.74 0.36
CA GLU A 90 -8.77 0.65 -0.63
C GLU A 90 -8.35 -0.18 -1.85
N VAL A 91 -7.12 0.02 -2.34
CA VAL A 91 -6.58 -0.73 -3.49
C VAL A 91 -6.31 -2.20 -3.16
N LEU A 92 -5.79 -2.50 -1.97
CA LEU A 92 -5.36 -3.85 -1.61
C LEU A 92 -6.46 -4.69 -0.99
N GLU A 93 -7.28 -4.11 -0.14
CA GLU A 93 -8.27 -4.84 0.66
C GLU A 93 -9.68 -4.74 0.06
N GLY A 94 -9.91 -3.80 -0.84
CA GLY A 94 -11.22 -3.60 -1.46
C GLY A 94 -12.27 -3.19 -0.43
N VAL A 95 -11.98 -2.14 0.31
CA VAL A 95 -12.85 -1.63 1.37
C VAL A 95 -14.24 -1.32 0.81
N SER A 96 -15.25 -2.01 1.29
CA SER A 96 -16.66 -1.78 0.96
C SER A 96 -17.46 -1.65 2.24
N LEU A 97 -17.78 -0.40 2.60
CA LEU A 97 -18.63 -0.08 3.76
C LEU A 97 -20.08 -0.57 3.62
N GLU A 98 -20.44 -1.05 2.45
CA GLU A 98 -21.83 -1.46 2.15
C GLU A 98 -22.11 -2.93 2.47
N ARG A 99 -21.06 -3.74 2.71
CA ARG A 99 -21.23 -5.19 2.92
C ARG A 99 -21.56 -5.49 4.37
N CYS A 100 -22.64 -6.25 4.56
CA CYS A 100 -22.89 -6.90 5.86
C CYS A 100 -21.77 -7.89 6.18
N SER A 101 -21.26 -7.88 7.41
CA SER A 101 -20.20 -8.80 7.87
C SER A 101 -20.56 -10.27 7.72
N LEU A 102 -21.85 -10.60 7.72
CA LEU A 102 -22.35 -11.96 7.47
C LEU A 102 -22.67 -12.22 5.99
N SER A 103 -22.52 -11.25 5.12
CA SER A 103 -22.77 -11.35 3.68
C SER A 103 -24.17 -11.89 3.33
N LEU A 104 -25.16 -11.68 4.19
CA LEU A 104 -26.52 -12.21 4.01
C LEU A 104 -27.31 -11.46 2.92
N GLY A 105 -26.83 -10.29 2.48
CA GLY A 105 -27.45 -9.51 1.41
C GLY A 105 -28.95 -9.25 1.61
N PRO A 106 -29.76 -9.35 0.54
CA PRO A 106 -31.21 -9.12 0.59
C PRO A 106 -32.00 -10.09 1.48
N GLN A 107 -31.40 -11.23 1.82
CA GLN A 107 -32.01 -12.25 2.67
C GLN A 107 -31.94 -11.95 4.16
N CYS A 108 -31.25 -10.87 4.56
CA CYS A 108 -31.15 -10.48 5.95
C CYS A 108 -32.52 -9.94 6.45
N PRO A 109 -33.14 -10.56 7.46
CA PRO A 109 -34.44 -10.12 7.97
C PRO A 109 -34.41 -8.75 8.66
N ARG A 110 -33.22 -8.23 8.95
CA ARG A 110 -32.98 -6.92 9.60
C ARG A 110 -32.34 -5.89 8.67
N GLN A 111 -32.58 -6.00 7.37
CA GLN A 111 -32.06 -5.07 6.38
C GLN A 111 -32.45 -3.62 6.75
N GLY A 112 -31.45 -2.76 6.92
CA GLY A 112 -31.61 -1.35 7.28
C GLY A 112 -31.75 -1.03 8.79
N GLY A 113 -31.92 -2.04 9.66
CA GLY A 113 -32.11 -1.83 11.11
C GLY A 113 -31.15 -2.58 12.04
N CYS A 114 -30.08 -3.17 11.53
CA CYS A 114 -29.15 -3.96 12.31
C CYS A 114 -28.15 -3.08 13.10
N THR A 115 -28.28 -3.11 14.42
CA THR A 115 -27.37 -2.35 15.32
C THR A 115 -25.92 -2.82 15.17
N ILE A 116 -25.69 -4.15 15.04
CA ILE A 116 -24.34 -4.70 14.86
C ILE A 116 -23.69 -4.14 13.60
N GLN A 117 -24.39 -4.19 12.45
CA GLN A 117 -23.88 -3.66 11.20
C GLN A 117 -23.57 -2.17 11.29
N ARG A 118 -24.45 -1.40 11.93
CA ARG A 118 -24.24 0.05 12.12
C ARG A 118 -23.02 0.35 12.97
N THR A 119 -22.85 -0.39 14.08
CA THR A 119 -21.69 -0.23 14.97
C THR A 119 -20.38 -0.61 14.27
N LEU A 120 -20.34 -1.75 13.59
CA LEU A 120 -19.15 -2.20 12.85
C LEU A 120 -18.80 -1.21 11.72
N ARG A 121 -19.80 -0.72 11.00
CA ARG A 121 -19.60 0.30 9.97
C ARG A 121 -19.01 1.60 10.54
N SER A 122 -19.52 2.06 11.68
CA SER A 122 -18.99 3.27 12.34
C SER A 122 -17.52 3.11 12.74
N LEU A 123 -17.13 1.94 13.26
CA LEU A 123 -15.74 1.62 13.60
C LEU A 123 -14.84 1.56 12.34
N GLU A 124 -15.35 0.96 11.27
CA GLU A 124 -14.64 0.88 9.99
C GLU A 124 -14.43 2.28 9.37
N GLU A 125 -15.45 3.14 9.42
CA GLU A 125 -15.34 4.53 8.97
C GLU A 125 -14.33 5.34 9.78
N GLU A 126 -14.28 5.12 11.10
CA GLU A 126 -13.29 5.75 11.98
C GLU A 126 -11.88 5.28 11.67
N TYR A 127 -11.70 3.98 11.47
CA TYR A 127 -10.44 3.38 11.06
C TYR A 127 -9.95 3.97 9.72
N LEU A 128 -10.81 4.03 8.71
CA LEU A 128 -10.48 4.61 7.40
C LEU A 128 -10.16 6.10 7.48
N ARG A 129 -10.87 6.84 8.33
CA ARG A 129 -10.53 8.25 8.60
C ARG A 129 -9.16 8.42 9.24
N SER A 130 -8.78 7.50 10.12
CA SER A 130 -7.45 7.49 10.74
C SER A 130 -6.36 7.20 9.70
N LEU A 131 -6.57 6.22 8.83
CA LEU A 131 -5.65 5.91 7.73
C LEU A 131 -5.50 7.07 6.72
N ALA A 132 -6.57 7.82 6.48
CA ALA A 132 -6.55 8.96 5.57
C ALA A 132 -5.66 10.12 6.05
N LYS A 133 -5.39 10.20 7.36
CA LYS A 133 -4.56 11.24 7.96
C LYS A 133 -3.06 10.96 7.83
N ILE A 134 -2.67 9.74 7.50
CA ILE A 134 -1.27 9.30 7.46
C ILE A 134 -0.85 9.15 5.99
N SER A 135 0.08 9.97 5.55
CA SER A 135 0.65 9.90 4.20
C SER A 135 1.86 8.98 4.13
N ILE A 136 2.17 8.51 2.92
CA ILE A 136 3.42 7.76 2.65
C ILE A 136 4.66 8.62 2.93
N ALA A 137 4.58 9.93 2.76
CA ALA A 137 5.66 10.85 3.10
C ALA A 137 5.98 10.84 4.60
N GLU A 138 4.94 10.87 5.45
CA GLU A 138 5.09 10.80 6.91
C GLU A 138 5.68 9.46 7.36
N LEU A 139 5.20 8.34 6.79
CA LEU A 139 5.79 7.03 7.07
C LEU A 139 7.27 6.98 6.69
N ALA A 140 7.60 7.46 5.49
CA ALA A 140 8.97 7.50 5.02
C ALA A 140 9.85 8.39 5.92
N ALA A 141 9.34 9.53 6.41
CA ALA A 141 10.07 10.41 7.31
C ALA A 141 10.45 9.72 8.64
N GLY A 142 9.53 8.91 9.18
CA GLY A 142 9.77 8.15 10.42
C GLY A 142 10.66 6.90 10.25
N MET A 143 10.99 6.50 9.01
CA MET A 143 11.78 5.30 8.75
C MET A 143 13.23 5.62 8.43
N THR A 144 14.17 4.90 9.07
CA THR A 144 15.59 4.89 8.68
C THR A 144 15.78 3.95 7.49
N ILE A 145 15.65 4.49 6.28
CA ILE A 145 15.84 3.73 5.04
C ILE A 145 17.23 4.03 4.49
N ARG A 146 18.12 3.03 4.45
CA ARG A 146 19.41 3.12 3.78
C ARG A 146 19.25 2.60 2.35
N ILE A 147 19.27 3.50 1.37
CA ILE A 147 19.31 3.11 -0.05
C ILE A 147 20.72 2.59 -0.33
N PRO A 148 20.90 1.34 -0.84
CA PRO A 148 22.21 0.82 -1.16
C PRO A 148 22.95 1.74 -2.14
N LYS A 149 24.21 2.05 -1.86
CA LYS A 149 25.07 2.79 -2.79
C LYS A 149 25.29 1.94 -4.04
N GLY A 150 24.97 2.48 -5.20
CA GLY A 150 25.14 1.78 -6.49
C GLY A 150 23.86 1.58 -7.29
N VAL A 151 22.70 1.91 -6.73
CA VAL A 151 21.45 1.99 -7.51
C VAL A 151 21.51 3.29 -8.32
N SER A 152 21.88 3.18 -9.61
CA SER A 152 21.89 4.31 -10.51
C SER A 152 20.50 4.95 -10.58
N VAL A 153 20.42 6.21 -10.24
CA VAL A 153 19.22 7.04 -10.44
C VAL A 153 19.09 7.25 -11.96
N GLN A 154 18.42 6.33 -12.64
CA GLN A 154 18.01 6.57 -14.01
C GLN A 154 16.86 7.57 -13.97
N ARG A 155 17.17 8.83 -14.27
CA ARG A 155 16.16 9.85 -14.50
C ARG A 155 15.36 9.42 -15.72
N SER A 156 14.05 9.24 -15.58
CA SER A 156 13.15 9.18 -16.72
C SER A 156 13.38 10.46 -17.51
N ALA A 157 13.89 10.33 -18.73
CA ALA A 157 13.90 11.45 -19.67
C ALA A 157 12.44 11.85 -19.88
N ALA A 158 12.10 13.06 -19.48
CA ALA A 158 10.82 13.66 -19.81
C ALA A 158 10.75 13.82 -21.32
N LEU A 159 9.76 13.22 -21.95
CA LEU A 159 9.21 13.58 -23.23
C LEU A 159 7.78 14.04 -23.01
#